data_eeda7c2a4bcd9010f9dab65e0ea34c46
#
_entry.id   eeda7c2a4bcd9010f9dab65e0ea34c46
#
_cell.length_a   1.000
_cell.length_b   1.000
_cell.length_c   1.000
_cell.angle_alpha   90.00
_cell.angle_beta   90.00
_cell.angle_gamma   90.00
#
_symmetry.space_group_name_H-M   'P 1'
#
loop_
_entity.id
_entity.type
_entity.pdbx_description
1 polymer ?
#
loop_
_entity_poly.entity_id
_entity_poly.type
_entity_poly.pdbx_seq_one_letter_code
_entity_poly.pdbx_strand_id
1 'polypeptide(L)'
;MVIIGISGKATSGKDTVANYYSRFSKAHCTTLHFADSLKDCCQGLLIPFGTYDMSLQETKKLTIPWMGKDYTVRNLLQDVGNAFRQSITEDFWVNIMIGKIAAIKKNGSIDTILIPDVRYPNEFKMIKDLGGEVWRVER
;
A
#
# COMPACT_ATOMS: atom_id res chain seq x y z
N MET A 1 20.54 0.82 -2.09
CA MET A 1 19.14 1.23 -1.88
C MET A 1 18.70 0.87 -0.48
N VAL A 2 18.15 1.83 0.23
CA VAL A 2 17.60 1.62 1.58
C VAL A 2 16.09 1.40 1.48
N ILE A 3 15.58 0.37 2.15
CA ILE A 3 14.15 0.08 2.21
C ILE A 3 13.71 0.06 3.67
N ILE A 4 12.77 0.91 4.02
CA ILE A 4 12.24 1.03 5.38
C ILE A 4 10.74 0.79 5.35
N GLY A 5 10.32 -0.35 5.89
CA GLY A 5 8.91 -0.61 6.15
C GLY A 5 8.52 -0.05 7.49
N ILE A 6 7.29 0.43 7.60
CA ILE A 6 6.75 0.96 8.85
C ILE A 6 5.46 0.23 9.16
N SER A 7 5.39 -0.37 10.34
CA SER A 7 4.22 -1.09 10.81
C SER A 7 3.65 -0.42 12.05
N GLY A 8 2.44 -0.78 12.40
CA GLY A 8 1.74 -0.27 13.56
C GLY A 8 0.23 -0.32 13.36
N LYS A 9 -0.51 -0.05 14.41
CA LYS A 9 -1.97 -0.02 14.35
C LYS A 9 -2.44 1.13 13.46
N ALA A 10 -3.66 1.03 12.94
CA ALA A 10 -4.34 2.16 12.32
C ALA A 10 -4.30 3.36 13.29
N THR A 11 -4.12 4.56 12.78
CA THR A 11 -3.99 5.78 13.58
C THR A 11 -2.73 5.88 14.45
N SER A 12 -1.75 5.00 14.27
CA SER A 12 -0.48 5.06 15.02
C SER A 12 0.48 6.16 14.53
N GLY A 13 0.20 6.77 13.36
CA GLY A 13 1.05 7.81 12.80
C GLY A 13 2.11 7.30 11.82
N LYS A 14 1.89 6.13 11.22
CA LYS A 14 2.84 5.53 10.26
C LYS A 14 3.16 6.44 9.09
N ASP A 15 2.14 7.02 8.47
CA ASP A 15 2.32 7.96 7.36
C ASP A 15 3.03 9.23 7.82
N THR A 16 2.75 9.70 9.03
CA THR A 16 3.41 10.86 9.62
C THR A 16 4.91 10.60 9.78
N VAL A 17 5.29 9.41 10.26
CA VAL A 17 6.70 9.02 10.40
C VAL A 17 7.38 8.98 9.03
N ALA A 18 6.74 8.39 8.03
CA ALA A 18 7.27 8.32 6.67
C ALA A 18 7.46 9.71 6.08
N ASN A 19 6.46 10.58 6.20
CA ASN A 19 6.53 11.95 5.70
C ASN A 19 7.64 12.75 6.39
N TYR A 20 7.78 12.60 7.70
CA TYR A 20 8.81 13.27 8.47
C TYR A 20 10.20 12.83 8.01
N TYR A 21 10.40 11.52 7.88
CA TYR A 21 11.69 10.98 7.40
C TYR A 21 12.03 11.51 6.01
N SER A 22 11.08 11.45 5.09
CA SER A 22 11.26 11.94 3.72
C SER A 22 11.62 13.42 3.68
N ARG A 23 11.01 14.22 4.56
CA ARG A 23 11.18 15.68 4.59
C ARG A 23 12.53 16.09 5.17
N PHE A 24 12.99 15.41 6.22
CA PHE A 24 14.15 15.82 6.99
C PHE A 24 15.39 14.97 6.72
N SER A 25 15.27 13.88 5.96
CA SER A 25 16.42 13.10 5.51
C SER A 25 17.09 13.78 4.31
N LYS A 26 18.40 13.60 4.19
CA LYS A 26 19.15 14.04 3.00
C LYS A 26 18.99 13.07 1.83
N ALA A 27 18.33 11.94 2.03
CA ALA A 27 18.14 10.92 1.03
C ALA A 27 17.07 11.32 0.01
N HIS A 28 17.19 10.80 -1.21
CA HIS A 28 16.14 10.90 -2.22
C HIS A 28 15.13 9.78 -1.98
N CYS A 29 14.04 10.13 -1.33
CA CYS A 29 13.03 9.17 -0.88
C CYS A 29 11.83 9.12 -1.79
N THR A 30 11.23 7.93 -1.91
CA THR A 30 9.88 7.75 -2.42
C THR A 30 9.08 6.90 -1.45
N THR A 31 7.77 7.10 -1.40
CA THR A 31 6.87 6.34 -0.54
C THR A 31 6.00 5.45 -1.41
N LEU A 32 5.97 4.16 -1.10
CA LEU A 32 5.12 3.15 -1.74
C LEU A 32 4.22 2.51 -0.69
N HIS A 33 3.00 2.20 -1.08
CA HIS A 33 2.07 1.47 -0.23
C HIS A 33 1.72 0.13 -0.90
N PHE A 34 1.62 -0.94 -0.12
CA PHE A 34 1.11 -2.21 -0.63
C PHE A 34 -0.31 -2.07 -1.20
N ALA A 35 -1.08 -1.15 -0.63
CA ALA A 35 -2.46 -0.91 -1.06
C ALA A 35 -2.59 -0.12 -2.37
N ASP A 36 -1.54 0.51 -2.88
CA ASP A 36 -1.64 1.38 -4.07
C ASP A 36 -2.19 0.64 -5.29
N SER A 37 -1.63 -0.52 -5.61
CA SER A 37 -2.06 -1.30 -6.78
C SER A 37 -3.50 -1.81 -6.63
N LEU A 38 -3.88 -2.20 -5.42
CA LEU A 38 -5.26 -2.60 -5.13
C LEU A 38 -6.24 -1.43 -5.31
N LYS A 39 -5.89 -0.26 -4.83
CA LYS A 39 -6.70 0.95 -4.99
C LYS A 39 -6.84 1.34 -6.46
N ASP A 40 -5.76 1.29 -7.22
CA ASP A 40 -5.77 1.59 -8.65
C ASP A 40 -6.67 0.60 -9.40
N CYS A 41 -6.60 -0.67 -9.07
CA CYS A 41 -7.44 -1.70 -9.65
C CYS A 41 -8.93 -1.42 -9.40
N CYS A 42 -9.30 -1.16 -8.15
CA CYS A 42 -10.70 -0.91 -7.77
C CYS A 42 -11.21 0.41 -8.34
N GLN A 43 -10.39 1.45 -8.38
CA GLN A 43 -10.74 2.72 -9.00
C GLN A 43 -11.02 2.54 -10.48
N GLY A 44 -10.21 1.74 -11.18
CA GLY A 44 -10.43 1.41 -12.58
C GLY A 44 -11.76 0.70 -12.82
N LEU A 45 -12.13 -0.23 -11.94
CA LEU A 45 -13.42 -0.93 -12.03
C LEU A 45 -14.61 0.00 -11.87
N LEU A 46 -14.46 1.07 -11.10
CA LEU A 46 -15.55 2.01 -10.79
C LEU A 46 -15.68 3.17 -11.74
N ILE A 47 -14.74 3.36 -12.67
CA ILE A 47 -14.75 4.48 -13.62
C ILE A 47 -16.09 4.66 -14.36
N PRO A 48 -16.74 3.59 -14.86
CA PRO A 48 -18.03 3.75 -15.57
C PRO A 48 -19.14 4.36 -14.71
N PHE A 49 -18.99 4.36 -13.40
CA PHE A 49 -20.02 4.78 -12.46
C PHE A 49 -19.70 6.09 -11.76
N GLY A 50 -18.56 6.71 -12.09
CA GLY A 50 -18.13 7.96 -11.51
C GLY A 50 -16.69 7.92 -11.03
N THR A 51 -16.24 9.03 -10.47
CA THR A 51 -14.88 9.15 -9.92
C THR A 51 -14.90 8.89 -8.41
N TYR A 52 -14.13 7.90 -7.99
CA TYR A 52 -13.94 7.57 -6.57
C TYR A 52 -12.49 7.87 -6.21
N ASP A 53 -12.26 8.88 -5.38
CA ASP A 53 -10.91 9.24 -4.95
C ASP A 53 -10.47 8.33 -3.80
N MET A 54 -9.70 7.31 -4.11
CA MET A 54 -9.24 6.30 -3.15
C MET A 54 -8.23 6.83 -2.13
N SER A 55 -7.72 8.05 -2.33
CA SER A 55 -6.84 8.69 -1.35
C SER A 55 -7.58 9.23 -0.13
N LEU A 56 -8.90 9.41 -0.24
CA LEU A 56 -9.73 9.97 0.83
C LEU A 56 -10.34 8.86 1.70
N GLN A 57 -10.28 9.05 3.01
CA GLN A 57 -10.90 8.10 3.94
C GLN A 57 -12.42 8.04 3.79
N GLU A 58 -13.06 9.19 3.47
CA GLU A 58 -14.49 9.26 3.25
C GLU A 58 -14.96 8.41 2.08
N THR A 59 -14.14 8.27 1.03
CA THR A 59 -14.47 7.44 -0.14
C THR A 59 -14.73 5.99 0.25
N LYS A 60 -13.95 5.45 1.19
CA LYS A 60 -14.07 4.06 1.63
C LYS A 60 -15.42 3.75 2.28
N LYS A 61 -16.10 4.75 2.80
CA LYS A 61 -17.41 4.63 3.46
C LYS A 61 -18.58 4.75 2.50
N LEU A 62 -18.34 5.21 1.27
CA LEU A 62 -19.38 5.34 0.25
C LEU A 62 -19.90 3.97 -0.14
N THR A 63 -21.21 3.89 -0.35
CA THR A 63 -21.84 2.67 -0.87
C THR A 63 -21.74 2.59 -2.38
N ILE A 64 -21.73 1.37 -2.89
CA ILE A 64 -21.78 1.09 -4.32
C ILE A 64 -23.14 0.43 -4.58
N PRO A 65 -24.18 1.20 -4.96
CA PRO A 65 -25.58 0.73 -4.95
C PRO A 65 -25.84 -0.54 -5.78
N TRP A 66 -25.16 -0.70 -6.91
CA TRP A 66 -25.34 -1.86 -7.78
C TRP A 66 -24.65 -3.14 -7.29
N MET A 67 -23.83 -3.02 -6.23
CA MET A 67 -23.17 -4.17 -5.61
C MET A 67 -23.94 -4.71 -4.40
N GLY A 68 -25.01 -4.01 -3.99
CA GLY A 68 -25.81 -4.38 -2.82
C GLY A 68 -26.07 -3.16 -1.93
N LYS A 69 -27.12 -3.21 -1.14
CA LYS A 69 -27.63 -2.06 -0.38
C LYS A 69 -26.57 -1.42 0.53
N ASP A 70 -25.82 -2.25 1.24
CA ASP A 70 -24.84 -1.77 2.22
C ASP A 70 -23.39 -2.05 1.81
N TYR A 71 -23.17 -2.40 0.55
CA TYR A 71 -21.84 -2.70 0.06
C TYR A 71 -21.04 -1.40 -0.16
N THR A 72 -19.90 -1.29 0.52
CA THR A 72 -19.08 -0.06 0.49
C THR A 72 -17.83 -0.24 -0.38
N VAL A 73 -17.18 0.87 -0.70
CA VAL A 73 -15.87 0.88 -1.36
C VAL A 73 -14.85 0.08 -0.52
N ARG A 74 -14.90 0.20 0.81
CA ARG A 74 -14.03 -0.59 1.69
C ARG A 74 -14.25 -2.09 1.51
N ASN A 75 -15.51 -2.52 1.40
CA ASN A 75 -15.83 -3.94 1.13
C ASN A 75 -15.23 -4.40 -0.20
N LEU A 76 -15.33 -3.57 -1.23
CA LEU A 76 -14.75 -3.89 -2.54
C LEU A 76 -13.23 -4.06 -2.46
N LEU A 77 -12.54 -3.14 -1.77
CA LEU A 77 -11.10 -3.23 -1.57
C LEU A 77 -10.71 -4.53 -0.86
N GLN A 78 -11.44 -4.88 0.19
CA GLN A 78 -11.18 -6.12 0.93
C GLN A 78 -11.44 -7.36 0.08
N ASP A 79 -12.57 -7.40 -0.62
CA ASP A 79 -12.97 -8.56 -1.41
C ASP A 79 -12.05 -8.77 -2.61
N VAL A 80 -11.70 -7.71 -3.33
CA VAL A 80 -10.76 -7.79 -4.46
C VAL A 80 -9.37 -8.19 -3.97
N GLY A 81 -8.89 -7.58 -2.90
CA GLY A 81 -7.60 -7.94 -2.32
C GLY A 81 -7.52 -9.40 -1.93
N ASN A 82 -8.54 -9.91 -1.25
CA ASN A 82 -8.61 -11.31 -0.84
C ASN A 82 -8.79 -12.27 -2.02
N ALA A 83 -9.58 -11.88 -3.02
CA ALA A 83 -9.80 -12.70 -4.21
C ALA A 83 -8.49 -13.01 -4.94
N PHE A 84 -7.65 -12.03 -5.14
CA PHE A 84 -6.36 -12.24 -5.78
C PHE A 84 -5.41 -13.10 -4.93
N ARG A 85 -5.42 -12.90 -3.60
CA ARG A 85 -4.62 -13.74 -2.70
C ARG A 85 -5.06 -15.20 -2.71
N GLN A 86 -6.35 -15.44 -2.73
CA GLN A 86 -6.92 -16.79 -2.69
C GLN A 86 -6.86 -17.50 -4.03
N SER A 87 -7.11 -16.79 -5.13
CA SER A 87 -7.24 -17.39 -6.45
C SER A 87 -5.93 -17.50 -7.22
N ILE A 88 -4.96 -16.62 -6.94
CA ILE A 88 -3.69 -16.62 -7.66
C ILE A 88 -2.54 -17.04 -6.73
N THR A 89 -2.21 -16.22 -5.74
CA THR A 89 -1.18 -16.54 -4.72
C THR A 89 -1.33 -15.60 -3.54
N GLU A 90 -1.04 -16.09 -2.33
CA GLU A 90 -1.02 -15.26 -1.13
C GLU A 90 -0.06 -14.08 -1.25
N ASP A 91 0.99 -14.23 -2.05
CA ASP A 91 2.03 -13.21 -2.25
C ASP A 91 1.73 -12.27 -3.42
N PHE A 92 0.51 -12.27 -3.95
CA PHE A 92 0.15 -11.47 -5.14
C PHE A 92 0.58 -10.01 -5.00
N TRP A 93 0.15 -9.34 -3.94
CA TRP A 93 0.44 -7.91 -3.73
C TRP A 93 1.89 -7.67 -3.34
N VAL A 94 2.51 -8.61 -2.63
CA VAL A 94 3.95 -8.59 -2.34
C VAL A 94 4.76 -8.67 -3.63
N ASN A 95 4.39 -9.54 -4.55
CA ASN A 95 5.07 -9.69 -5.84
C ASN A 95 4.95 -8.43 -6.70
N ILE A 96 3.80 -7.77 -6.67
CA ILE A 96 3.62 -6.46 -7.34
C ILE A 96 4.59 -5.43 -6.76
N MET A 97 4.71 -5.37 -5.42
CA MET A 97 5.63 -4.45 -4.76
C MET A 97 7.09 -4.73 -5.13
N ILE A 98 7.48 -6.01 -5.19
CA ILE A 98 8.83 -6.39 -5.61
C ILE A 98 9.12 -5.85 -7.01
N GLY A 99 8.16 -5.96 -7.93
CA GLY A 99 8.28 -5.41 -9.29
C GLY A 99 8.46 -3.89 -9.30
N LYS A 100 7.70 -3.18 -8.48
CA LYS A 100 7.82 -1.73 -8.35
C LYS A 100 9.19 -1.32 -7.81
N ILE A 101 9.67 -2.01 -6.78
CA ILE A 101 10.98 -1.75 -6.18
C ILE A 101 12.09 -1.99 -7.20
N ALA A 102 12.00 -3.07 -7.96
CA ALA A 102 12.98 -3.38 -9.01
C ALA A 102 13.04 -2.28 -10.08
N ALA A 103 11.88 -1.76 -10.50
CA ALA A 103 11.80 -0.66 -11.46
C ALA A 103 12.45 0.62 -10.93
N ILE A 104 12.23 0.93 -9.65
CA ILE A 104 12.82 2.11 -9.00
C ILE A 104 14.34 1.95 -8.90
N LYS A 105 14.84 0.78 -8.52
CA LYS A 105 16.27 0.48 -8.47
C LYS A 105 16.93 0.68 -9.84
N LYS A 106 16.28 0.22 -10.90
CA LYS A 106 16.79 0.32 -12.26
C LYS A 106 16.91 1.77 -12.72
N ASN A 107 15.99 2.63 -12.31
CA ASN A 107 16.00 4.06 -12.64
C ASN A 107 17.18 4.79 -11.98
N GLY A 108 17.52 4.44 -10.74
CA GLY A 108 18.70 4.96 -10.03
C GLY A 108 18.57 6.34 -9.43
N SER A 109 17.43 7.03 -9.59
CA SER A 109 17.25 8.39 -9.05
C SER A 109 16.82 8.40 -7.58
N ILE A 110 16.29 7.27 -7.07
CA ILE A 110 15.82 7.13 -5.69
C ILE A 110 16.79 6.22 -4.94
N ASP A 111 17.16 6.61 -3.74
CA ASP A 111 18.05 5.82 -2.89
C ASP A 111 17.35 5.21 -1.67
N THR A 112 16.16 5.70 -1.32
CA THR A 112 15.40 5.23 -0.15
C THR A 112 13.93 5.06 -0.48
N ILE A 113 13.39 3.89 -0.16
CA ILE A 113 11.97 3.58 -0.29
C ILE A 113 11.36 3.42 1.09
N LEU A 114 10.26 4.15 1.33
CA LEU A 114 9.48 4.06 2.55
C LEU A 114 8.17 3.33 2.26
N ILE A 115 7.82 2.35 3.09
CA ILE A 115 6.60 1.55 2.93
C ILE A 115 5.82 1.60 4.25
N PRO A 116 4.87 2.56 4.41
CA PRO A 116 4.25 2.81 5.72
C PRO A 116 3.03 1.95 6.05
N ASP A 117 2.66 1.01 5.19
CA ASP A 117 1.48 0.17 5.42
C ASP A 117 1.81 -1.33 5.54
N VAL A 118 2.91 -1.64 6.20
CA VAL A 118 3.30 -3.03 6.46
C VAL A 118 2.39 -3.65 7.52
N ARG A 119 1.69 -4.73 7.17
CA ARG A 119 0.69 -5.38 8.04
C ARG A 119 0.83 -6.90 8.15
N TYR A 120 1.22 -7.58 7.08
CA TYR A 120 1.20 -9.03 6.99
C TYR A 120 2.61 -9.63 7.09
N PRO A 121 2.74 -10.87 7.62
CA PRO A 121 4.06 -11.52 7.76
C PRO A 121 4.84 -11.62 6.45
N ASN A 122 4.16 -11.90 5.31
CA ASN A 122 4.83 -11.99 4.03
C ASN A 122 5.39 -10.64 3.55
N GLU A 123 4.78 -9.54 3.96
CA GLU A 123 5.30 -8.18 3.69
C GLU A 123 6.58 -7.92 4.48
N PHE A 124 6.59 -8.26 5.77
CA PHE A 124 7.79 -8.21 6.61
C PHE A 124 8.92 -9.02 6.00
N LYS A 125 8.63 -10.27 5.62
CA LYS A 125 9.60 -11.17 5.04
C LYS A 125 10.21 -10.59 3.77
N MET A 126 9.40 -10.06 2.89
CA MET A 126 9.86 -9.46 1.63
C MET A 126 10.84 -8.32 1.88
N ILE A 127 10.51 -7.42 2.80
CA ILE A 127 11.39 -6.27 3.12
C ILE A 127 12.71 -6.77 3.69
N LYS A 128 12.69 -7.74 4.60
CA LYS A 128 13.90 -8.33 5.17
C LYS A 128 14.73 -9.06 4.11
N ASP A 129 14.10 -9.81 3.23
CA ASP A 129 14.79 -10.54 2.16
C ASP A 129 15.50 -9.58 1.17
N LEU A 130 14.98 -8.37 1.00
CA LEU A 130 15.59 -7.33 0.19
C LEU A 130 16.66 -6.50 0.94
N GLY A 131 16.97 -6.88 2.19
CA GLY A 131 17.97 -6.19 3.00
C GLY A 131 17.44 -4.94 3.71
N GLY A 132 16.13 -4.75 3.75
CA GLY A 132 15.51 -3.61 4.41
C GLY A 132 15.25 -3.81 5.89
N GLU A 133 14.73 -2.77 6.52
CA GLU A 133 14.34 -2.76 7.94
C GLU A 133 12.85 -2.51 8.06
N VAL A 134 12.25 -2.99 9.13
CA VAL A 134 10.85 -2.68 9.48
C VAL A 134 10.83 -2.01 10.84
N TRP A 135 10.31 -0.80 10.87
CA TRP A 135 10.11 -0.01 12.09
C TRP A 135 8.67 -0.17 12.57
N ARG A 136 8.50 -0.30 13.87
CA ARG A 136 7.18 -0.34 14.47
C ARG A 136 6.88 0.99 15.15
N VAL A 137 5.73 1.58 14.79
CA VAL A 137 5.25 2.81 15.42
C VAL A 137 4.21 2.42 16.46
N GLU A 138 4.44 2.82 17.69
CA GLU A 138 3.53 2.62 18.81
C GLU A 138 3.02 3.96 19.32
N ARG A 139 1.77 3.94 19.78
CA ARG A 139 1.14 5.16 20.25
C ARG A 139 0.33 4.91 21.51
#